data_e79ae5977a8d94c38a9d34a26b5ab544
#
_entry.id   e79ae5977a8d94c38a9d34a26b5ab544
#
_cell.length_a   1.000
_cell.length_b   1.000
_cell.length_c   1.000
_cell.angle_alpha   90.00
_cell.angle_beta   90.00
_cell.angle_gamma   90.00
#
_symmetry.space_group_name_H-M   'P 1'
#
loop_
_entity.id
_entity.type
_entity.pdbx_description
1 polymer ?
#
loop_
_entity_poly.entity_id
_entity_poly.type
_entity_poly.pdbx_seq_one_letter_code
_entity_poly.pdbx_strand_id
1 'polypeptide(L)'
;MSIREKYFAAMRRRDDAYVPFEFNLCPALHAEFMRRTGQENYWEYYAFATRNIEVSYAGDLDRFAEYFPDKVGFQIDPDWGVGHKKGSLAHFTEMQHPMENFQALVEFEAYPYPDAASDYDWDAFAGRVEAIRARDLVVVAAMQMTIFEIAWYLRGMETFLMDLLLNPDLANYHLDRITAIRCEMAKRYAAAGCDVLSLGDDVSTQLAMMMKVATWREFLKPRLAKVIQAAKSVRPDMLIFYHGDGNLQAIIPELIEIGVEILNPIQPECMDPVVIKKQYGEWLSFWGTLGTQTTMPFGTAVEVGQVCQKMIQEVGRGGGLGLAPTHVLEPEVPWANIQAFMDAVNEYNHQAV
;
A
#
# COMPACT_ATOMS: atom_id res chain seq x y z
N MET A 1 -12.38 17.20 -19.02
CA MET A 1 -12.02 16.83 -17.62
C MET A 1 -10.50 16.75 -17.52
N SER A 2 -9.95 17.28 -16.44
CA SER A 2 -8.53 17.11 -16.13
C SER A 2 -8.19 15.65 -15.80
N ILE A 3 -6.89 15.27 -15.76
CA ILE A 3 -6.48 13.90 -15.44
C ILE A 3 -6.92 13.52 -14.03
N ARG A 4 -6.83 14.47 -13.11
CA ARG A 4 -7.26 14.31 -11.72
C ARG A 4 -8.79 14.11 -11.61
N GLU A 5 -9.59 14.88 -12.35
CA GLU A 5 -11.05 14.70 -12.40
C GLU A 5 -11.43 13.32 -12.98
N LYS A 6 -10.77 12.89 -14.07
CA LYS A 6 -10.96 11.55 -14.65
C LYS A 6 -10.65 10.44 -13.63
N TYR A 7 -9.52 10.57 -12.89
CA TYR A 7 -9.17 9.61 -11.84
C TYR A 7 -10.27 9.49 -10.77
N PHE A 8 -10.77 10.64 -10.25
CA PHE A 8 -11.82 10.61 -9.25
C PHE A 8 -13.14 10.09 -9.78
N ALA A 9 -13.51 10.41 -11.02
CA ALA A 9 -14.71 9.88 -11.63
C ALA A 9 -14.64 8.35 -11.72
N ALA A 10 -13.52 7.80 -12.17
CA ALA A 10 -13.27 6.37 -12.24
C ALA A 10 -13.27 5.73 -10.84
N MET A 11 -12.43 6.23 -9.89
CA MET A 11 -12.30 5.62 -8.57
C MET A 11 -13.53 5.82 -7.67
N ARG A 12 -14.43 6.72 -7.99
CA ARG A 12 -15.74 6.85 -7.33
C ARG A 12 -16.86 6.13 -8.08
N ARG A 13 -16.53 5.31 -9.08
CA ARG A 13 -17.51 4.50 -9.85
C ARG A 13 -18.60 5.35 -10.50
N ARG A 14 -18.21 6.51 -11.03
CA ARG A 14 -19.13 7.46 -11.68
C ARG A 14 -18.99 7.48 -13.20
N ASP A 15 -17.84 7.03 -13.69
CA ASP A 15 -17.50 7.06 -15.10
C ASP A 15 -16.44 5.97 -15.39
N ASP A 16 -16.57 5.30 -16.52
CA ASP A 16 -15.64 4.29 -17.02
C ASP A 16 -14.88 4.72 -18.28
N ALA A 17 -15.08 5.95 -18.74
CA ALA A 17 -14.39 6.47 -19.92
C ALA A 17 -12.86 6.61 -19.74
N TYR A 18 -12.37 6.53 -18.53
CA TYR A 18 -10.95 6.53 -18.21
C TYR A 18 -10.62 5.45 -17.17
N VAL A 19 -9.62 4.65 -17.47
CA VAL A 19 -9.07 3.67 -16.53
C VAL A 19 -7.71 4.19 -16.04
N PRO A 20 -7.59 4.59 -14.75
CA PRO A 20 -6.29 4.87 -14.14
C PRO A 20 -5.40 3.64 -14.20
N PHE A 21 -4.10 3.85 -14.31
CA PHE A 21 -3.14 2.77 -14.42
C PHE A 21 -1.79 3.17 -13.84
N GLU A 22 -1.06 2.17 -13.36
CA GLU A 22 0.34 2.31 -12.96
C GLU A 22 1.02 0.95 -12.88
N PHE A 23 2.31 0.95 -12.68
CA PHE A 23 3.12 -0.21 -12.27
C PHE A 23 4.37 0.27 -11.54
N ASN A 24 4.96 -0.62 -10.77
CA ASN A 24 6.24 -0.40 -10.12
C ASN A 24 7.29 -1.34 -10.73
N LEU A 25 8.47 -0.81 -11.01
CA LEU A 25 9.60 -1.56 -11.57
C LEU A 25 10.62 -1.87 -10.48
N CYS A 26 11.05 -3.12 -10.39
CA CYS A 26 12.23 -3.45 -9.61
C CYS A 26 13.49 -2.74 -10.17
N PRO A 27 14.60 -2.65 -9.42
CA PRO A 27 15.80 -1.94 -9.88
C PRO A 27 16.32 -2.42 -11.24
N ALA A 28 16.24 -3.73 -11.54
CA ALA A 28 16.68 -4.28 -12.81
C ALA A 28 15.82 -3.81 -14.00
N LEU A 29 14.49 -3.83 -13.85
CA LEU A 29 13.58 -3.34 -14.88
C LEU A 29 13.61 -1.82 -15.02
N HIS A 30 13.87 -1.09 -13.93
CA HIS A 30 14.09 0.36 -14.01
C HIS A 30 15.37 0.68 -14.81
N ALA A 31 16.46 -0.05 -14.59
CA ALA A 31 17.68 0.09 -15.40
C ALA A 31 17.41 -0.22 -16.90
N GLU A 32 16.61 -1.25 -17.19
CA GLU A 32 16.18 -1.57 -18.54
C GLU A 32 15.30 -0.48 -19.16
N PHE A 33 14.40 0.12 -18.37
CA PHE A 33 13.61 1.29 -18.79
C PHE A 33 14.53 2.45 -19.20
N MET A 34 15.49 2.81 -18.36
CA MET A 34 16.44 3.90 -18.65
C MET A 34 17.26 3.60 -19.92
N ARG A 35 17.70 2.36 -20.09
CA ARG A 35 18.47 1.93 -21.29
C ARG A 35 17.64 2.06 -22.57
N ARG A 36 16.31 1.76 -22.52
CA ARG A 36 15.44 1.77 -23.70
C ARG A 36 14.95 3.17 -24.05
N THR A 37 14.66 4.00 -23.05
CA THR A 37 13.97 5.29 -23.27
C THR A 37 14.90 6.50 -23.14
N GLY A 38 16.07 6.35 -22.50
CA GLY A 38 16.93 7.46 -22.13
C GLY A 38 16.34 8.34 -21.02
N GLN A 39 15.25 7.93 -20.37
CA GLN A 39 14.58 8.65 -19.30
C GLN A 39 14.83 7.98 -17.95
N GLU A 40 14.84 8.75 -16.87
CA GLU A 40 14.99 8.22 -15.51
C GLU A 40 13.64 7.96 -14.83
N ASN A 41 12.65 8.80 -15.12
CA ASN A 41 11.37 8.79 -14.43
C ASN A 41 10.27 8.16 -15.31
N TYR A 42 9.97 6.88 -15.07
CA TYR A 42 8.91 6.17 -15.80
C TYR A 42 7.50 6.64 -15.45
N TRP A 43 7.28 7.21 -14.26
CA TRP A 43 5.99 7.77 -13.85
C TRP A 43 5.61 8.98 -14.72
N GLU A 44 6.61 9.79 -15.06
CA GLU A 44 6.44 10.92 -15.98
C GLU A 44 6.32 10.44 -17.43
N TYR A 45 7.18 9.51 -17.83
CA TYR A 45 7.22 8.99 -19.20
C TYR A 45 5.90 8.33 -19.60
N TYR A 46 5.30 7.55 -18.72
CA TYR A 46 4.02 6.90 -18.96
C TYR A 46 2.80 7.74 -18.52
N ALA A 47 3.03 8.96 -18.02
CA ALA A 47 2.00 9.89 -17.60
C ALA A 47 1.01 9.30 -16.58
N PHE A 48 1.51 8.59 -15.56
CA PHE A 48 0.65 8.09 -14.48
C PHE A 48 -0.05 9.25 -13.77
N ALA A 49 -1.34 9.06 -13.46
CA ALA A 49 -2.15 10.10 -12.83
C ALA A 49 -1.79 10.35 -11.35
N THR A 50 -1.16 9.36 -10.71
CA THR A 50 -0.85 9.34 -9.28
C THR A 50 0.60 9.69 -8.99
N ARG A 51 0.84 10.21 -7.77
CA ARG A 51 2.19 10.34 -7.18
C ARG A 51 2.12 9.86 -5.74
N ASN A 52 2.78 8.74 -5.47
CA ASN A 52 2.93 8.20 -4.11
C ASN A 52 4.05 8.95 -3.40
N ILE A 53 3.74 9.52 -2.25
CA ILE A 53 4.72 10.26 -1.43
C ILE A 53 4.55 9.92 0.05
N GLU A 54 5.68 9.87 0.73
CA GLU A 54 5.77 9.70 2.18
C GLU A 54 6.36 10.95 2.82
N VAL A 55 6.01 11.20 4.07
CA VAL A 55 6.68 12.21 4.86
C VAL A 55 8.08 11.72 5.25
N SER A 56 9.06 12.59 5.17
CA SER A 56 10.44 12.24 5.55
C SER A 56 10.60 12.31 7.07
N TYR A 57 11.26 11.30 7.66
CA TYR A 57 11.68 11.33 9.04
C TYR A 57 12.76 12.41 9.23
N ALA A 58 12.64 13.19 10.29
CA ALA A 58 13.53 14.31 10.64
C ALA A 58 13.97 14.28 12.11
N GLY A 59 13.63 13.20 12.84
CA GLY A 59 13.99 13.02 14.25
C GLY A 59 15.42 12.52 14.46
N ASP A 60 15.69 12.03 15.66
CA ASP A 60 17.01 11.51 16.07
C ASP A 60 17.30 10.16 15.40
N LEU A 61 18.34 10.13 14.56
CA LEU A 61 18.77 8.93 13.83
C LEU A 61 19.45 7.88 14.71
N ASP A 62 19.93 8.27 15.89
CA ASP A 62 20.62 7.38 16.84
C ASP A 62 19.71 6.90 17.97
N ARG A 63 18.44 7.26 17.97
CA ARG A 63 17.41 6.90 18.96
C ARG A 63 17.41 5.43 19.34
N PHE A 64 17.68 4.54 18.39
CA PHE A 64 17.63 3.09 18.58
C PHE A 64 18.99 2.42 18.77
N ALA A 65 20.07 3.21 18.97
CA ALA A 65 21.43 2.69 19.04
C ALA A 65 21.63 1.61 20.14
N GLU A 66 20.93 1.76 21.27
CA GLU A 66 21.02 0.82 22.40
C GLU A 66 20.39 -0.56 22.12
N TYR A 67 19.43 -0.64 21.20
CA TYR A 67 18.79 -1.92 20.84
C TYR A 67 19.64 -2.75 19.88
N PHE A 68 20.70 -2.19 19.33
CA PHE A 68 21.57 -2.82 18.34
C PHE A 68 23.06 -2.60 18.70
N PRO A 69 23.55 -3.19 19.80
CA PRO A 69 24.95 -2.99 20.23
C PRO A 69 25.96 -3.47 19.19
N ASP A 70 25.61 -4.52 18.42
CA ASP A 70 26.45 -5.10 17.37
C ASP A 70 25.89 -4.76 15.98
N LYS A 71 26.00 -3.51 15.54
CA LYS A 71 25.42 -2.95 14.30
C LYS A 71 25.97 -3.54 12.97
N VAL A 72 26.75 -4.61 12.99
CA VAL A 72 27.45 -5.10 11.79
C VAL A 72 26.48 -5.61 10.74
N GLY A 73 26.32 -4.82 9.65
CA GLY A 73 25.60 -5.20 8.44
C GLY A 73 24.09 -4.92 8.45
N PHE A 74 23.55 -4.34 9.54
CA PHE A 74 22.15 -3.88 9.58
C PHE A 74 22.05 -2.38 9.32
N GLN A 75 21.03 -2.00 8.53
CA GLN A 75 20.53 -0.63 8.45
C GLN A 75 19.33 -0.55 9.38
N ILE A 76 19.36 0.37 10.34
CA ILE A 76 18.27 0.56 11.28
C ILE A 76 17.29 1.58 10.66
N ASP A 77 16.02 1.20 10.60
CA ASP A 77 14.94 2.10 10.26
C ASP A 77 14.87 3.22 11.30
N PRO A 78 15.02 4.49 10.90
CA PRO A 78 15.19 5.58 11.85
C PRO A 78 13.91 5.97 12.59
N ASP A 79 12.71 5.65 12.09
CA ASP A 79 11.46 6.03 12.73
C ASP A 79 10.89 4.93 13.63
N TRP A 80 10.97 3.68 13.23
CA TRP A 80 10.44 2.56 14.03
C TRP A 80 11.52 1.71 14.72
N GLY A 81 12.76 1.79 14.27
CA GLY A 81 13.89 1.09 14.90
C GLY A 81 14.02 -0.37 14.50
N VAL A 82 13.45 -0.78 13.37
CA VAL A 82 13.65 -2.14 12.84
C VAL A 82 15.01 -2.25 12.17
N GLY A 83 15.78 -3.29 12.49
CA GLY A 83 17.06 -3.56 11.82
C GLY A 83 16.82 -4.35 10.53
N HIS A 84 17.37 -3.87 9.41
CA HIS A 84 17.28 -4.53 8.11
C HIS A 84 18.68 -4.87 7.58
N LYS A 85 18.90 -6.12 7.23
CA LYS A 85 20.09 -6.58 6.54
C LYS A 85 19.71 -7.07 5.15
N LYS A 86 20.43 -6.60 4.13
CA LYS A 86 20.16 -6.96 2.75
C LYS A 86 20.23 -8.47 2.55
N GLY A 87 19.15 -9.06 2.07
CA GLY A 87 19.05 -10.45 1.68
C GLY A 87 19.58 -10.72 0.26
N SER A 88 19.32 -11.91 -0.23
CA SER A 88 19.70 -12.36 -1.58
C SER A 88 18.92 -11.66 -2.70
N LEU A 89 17.70 -11.18 -2.43
CA LEU A 89 16.84 -10.41 -3.32
C LEU A 89 16.67 -8.99 -2.77
N ALA A 90 16.43 -8.04 -3.68
CA ALA A 90 16.42 -6.61 -3.33
C ALA A 90 15.35 -6.23 -2.29
N HIS A 91 14.21 -6.94 -2.28
CA HIS A 91 13.07 -6.69 -1.39
C HIS A 91 12.98 -7.66 -0.21
N PHE A 92 13.84 -8.69 -0.14
CA PHE A 92 13.93 -9.56 1.04
C PHE A 92 15.08 -9.12 1.92
N THR A 93 14.75 -8.73 3.15
CA THR A 93 15.73 -8.39 4.19
C THR A 93 15.61 -9.37 5.35
N GLU A 94 16.73 -9.72 5.95
CA GLU A 94 16.75 -10.29 7.29
C GLU A 94 16.41 -9.17 8.27
N MET A 95 15.37 -9.36 9.08
CA MET A 95 14.93 -8.36 10.05
C MET A 95 15.47 -8.68 11.43
N GLN A 96 15.78 -7.64 12.18
CA GLN A 96 16.07 -7.70 13.61
C GLN A 96 15.03 -6.86 14.34
N HIS A 97 14.35 -7.49 15.29
CA HIS A 97 13.18 -6.97 15.97
C HIS A 97 13.57 -6.38 17.32
N PRO A 98 13.50 -5.06 17.52
CA PRO A 98 13.99 -4.43 18.76
C PRO A 98 13.22 -4.85 20.00
N MET A 99 11.97 -5.30 19.87
CA MET A 99 11.12 -5.73 20.97
C MET A 99 11.00 -7.26 21.11
N GLU A 100 11.80 -8.04 20.38
CA GLU A 100 11.66 -9.50 20.34
C GLU A 100 11.67 -10.13 21.74
N ASN A 101 12.50 -9.60 22.63
CA ASN A 101 12.72 -10.15 23.98
C ASN A 101 11.95 -9.44 25.10
N PHE A 102 11.08 -8.46 24.78
CA PHE A 102 10.29 -7.77 25.81
C PHE A 102 9.30 -8.72 26.47
N GLN A 103 9.21 -8.68 27.81
CA GLN A 103 8.35 -9.55 28.59
C GLN A 103 7.34 -8.77 29.45
N ALA A 104 7.61 -7.50 29.73
CA ALA A 104 6.81 -6.69 30.64
C ALA A 104 6.34 -5.40 29.96
N LEU A 105 5.17 -4.90 30.37
CA LEU A 105 4.58 -3.68 29.84
C LEU A 105 5.52 -2.47 29.94
N VAL A 106 6.29 -2.37 31.02
CA VAL A 106 7.24 -1.27 31.25
C VAL A 106 8.30 -1.17 30.14
N GLU A 107 8.66 -2.27 29.49
CA GLU A 107 9.63 -2.27 28.40
C GLU A 107 9.01 -1.65 27.12
N PHE A 108 7.73 -1.94 26.86
CA PHE A 108 6.97 -1.28 25.78
C PHE A 108 6.73 0.20 26.07
N GLU A 109 6.47 0.57 27.34
CA GLU A 109 6.30 1.96 27.76
C GLU A 109 7.58 2.78 27.58
N ALA A 110 8.74 2.16 27.84
CA ALA A 110 10.05 2.78 27.71
C ALA A 110 10.54 2.87 26.25
N TYR A 111 9.95 2.10 25.32
CA TYR A 111 10.38 2.12 23.93
C TYR A 111 10.14 3.49 23.29
N PRO A 112 11.15 4.04 22.57
CA PRO A 112 11.07 5.36 21.98
C PRO A 112 10.30 5.37 20.65
N TYR A 113 8.99 5.12 20.72
CA TYR A 113 8.11 5.25 19.54
C TYR A 113 8.23 6.63 18.89
N PRO A 114 8.03 6.75 17.56
CA PRO A 114 8.08 8.04 16.89
C PRO A 114 6.98 8.99 17.37
N ASP A 115 7.28 10.27 17.44
CA ASP A 115 6.28 11.31 17.60
C ASP A 115 5.85 11.82 16.22
N ALA A 116 4.62 11.52 15.85
CA ALA A 116 4.06 11.92 14.55
C ALA A 116 4.04 13.44 14.33
N ALA A 117 4.11 14.26 15.39
CA ALA A 117 4.07 15.71 15.28
C ALA A 117 5.46 16.32 15.05
N SER A 118 6.48 15.82 15.75
CA SER A 118 7.81 16.45 15.80
C SER A 118 8.90 15.72 15.03
N ASP A 119 8.75 14.40 14.79
CA ASP A 119 9.81 13.59 14.19
C ASP A 119 9.79 13.55 12.65
N TYR A 120 8.89 14.30 12.02
CA TYR A 120 8.72 14.28 10.55
C TYR A 120 8.68 15.69 9.97
N ASP A 121 9.22 15.86 8.77
CA ASP A 121 9.22 17.13 8.04
C ASP A 121 7.91 17.37 7.29
N TRP A 122 6.89 17.79 8.04
CA TRP A 122 5.56 18.07 7.50
C TRP A 122 5.51 19.30 6.60
N ASP A 123 6.39 20.29 6.80
CA ASP A 123 6.43 21.50 5.98
C ASP A 123 6.97 21.19 4.58
N ALA A 124 8.08 20.47 4.48
CA ALA A 124 8.58 19.98 3.20
C ALA A 124 7.58 19.04 2.51
N PHE A 125 6.89 18.20 3.29
CA PHE A 125 5.85 17.32 2.75
C PHE A 125 4.70 18.12 2.14
N ALA A 126 4.16 19.12 2.84
CA ALA A 126 3.08 19.97 2.34
C ALA A 126 3.47 20.71 1.04
N GLY A 127 4.70 21.22 0.96
CA GLY A 127 5.22 21.81 -0.27
C GLY A 127 5.26 20.84 -1.47
N ARG A 128 5.61 19.56 -1.23
CA ARG A 128 5.58 18.52 -2.26
C ARG A 128 4.14 18.22 -2.71
N VAL A 129 3.19 18.16 -1.78
CA VAL A 129 1.76 17.98 -2.09
C VAL A 129 1.27 19.10 -3.00
N GLU A 130 1.56 20.35 -2.65
CA GLU A 130 1.16 21.51 -3.45
C GLU A 130 1.75 21.46 -4.86
N ALA A 131 3.05 21.16 -4.99
CA ALA A 131 3.73 21.04 -6.28
C ALA A 131 3.13 19.96 -7.18
N ILE A 132 2.74 18.81 -6.63
CA ILE A 132 2.09 17.73 -7.39
C ILE A 132 0.68 18.15 -7.83
N ARG A 133 -0.09 18.76 -6.95
CA ARG A 133 -1.45 19.22 -7.24
C ARG A 133 -1.48 20.34 -8.27
N ALA A 134 -0.49 21.24 -8.27
CA ALA A 134 -0.34 22.28 -9.27
C ALA A 134 -0.15 21.73 -10.70
N ARG A 135 0.26 20.47 -10.82
CA ARG A 135 0.39 19.73 -12.09
C ARG A 135 -0.86 18.91 -12.45
N ASP A 136 -1.95 19.10 -11.72
CA ASP A 136 -3.21 18.35 -11.88
C ASP A 136 -3.06 16.84 -11.66
N LEU A 137 -2.13 16.42 -10.82
CA LEU A 137 -1.91 15.03 -10.46
C LEU A 137 -2.54 14.68 -9.11
N VAL A 138 -2.82 13.40 -8.92
CA VAL A 138 -3.40 12.85 -7.69
C VAL A 138 -2.29 12.54 -6.68
N VAL A 139 -2.41 13.07 -5.48
CA VAL A 139 -1.45 12.83 -4.39
C VAL A 139 -1.92 11.66 -3.55
N VAL A 140 -1.12 10.61 -3.52
CA VAL A 140 -1.31 9.44 -2.66
C VAL A 140 -0.33 9.53 -1.49
N ALA A 141 -0.85 9.68 -0.27
CA ALA A 141 -0.06 9.58 0.94
C ALA A 141 0.18 8.10 1.26
N ALA A 142 1.41 7.64 1.19
CA ALA A 142 1.77 6.26 1.49
C ALA A 142 1.93 6.08 3.00
N MET A 143 1.13 5.19 3.57
CA MET A 143 1.17 4.78 4.98
C MET A 143 0.88 3.27 5.09
N GLN A 144 1.37 2.50 4.13
CA GLN A 144 1.34 1.03 4.17
C GLN A 144 2.17 0.52 5.37
N MET A 145 2.03 -0.75 5.69
CA MET A 145 2.48 -1.28 6.98
C MET A 145 1.84 -0.47 8.11
N THR A 146 0.50 -0.41 8.10
CA THR A 146 -0.23 0.57 8.91
C THR A 146 -0.18 0.23 10.39
N ILE A 147 -0.56 -0.99 10.77
CA ILE A 147 -0.69 -1.39 12.19
C ILE A 147 -0.10 -2.78 12.43
N PHE A 148 -0.61 -3.80 11.73
CA PHE A 148 -0.21 -5.19 11.97
C PHE A 148 1.25 -5.45 11.60
N GLU A 149 1.66 -4.97 10.43
CA GLU A 149 3.02 -5.19 9.96
C GLU A 149 4.04 -4.46 10.82
N ILE A 150 3.81 -3.20 11.18
CA ILE A 150 4.68 -2.48 12.12
C ILE A 150 4.73 -3.18 13.46
N ALA A 151 3.60 -3.71 13.96
CA ALA A 151 3.59 -4.40 15.24
C ALA A 151 4.50 -5.64 15.23
N TRP A 152 4.40 -6.48 14.19
CA TRP A 152 5.26 -7.65 14.14
C TRP A 152 6.69 -7.33 13.64
N TYR A 153 6.91 -6.24 12.88
CA TYR A 153 8.26 -5.77 12.56
C TYR A 153 9.04 -5.40 13.81
N LEU A 154 8.37 -4.80 14.78
CA LEU A 154 8.97 -4.46 16.06
C LEU A 154 9.14 -5.68 16.99
N ARG A 155 8.17 -6.59 16.99
CA ARG A 155 8.05 -7.66 17.99
C ARG A 155 8.56 -9.03 17.51
N GLY A 156 8.70 -9.23 16.20
CA GLY A 156 8.82 -10.55 15.56
C GLY A 156 7.44 -11.18 15.31
N MET A 157 7.24 -11.75 14.12
CA MET A 157 5.92 -12.23 13.68
C MET A 157 5.37 -13.33 14.58
N GLU A 158 6.18 -14.36 14.88
CA GLU A 158 5.75 -15.48 15.74
C GLU A 158 5.37 -14.98 17.14
N THR A 159 6.23 -14.19 17.74
CA THR A 159 6.02 -13.64 19.09
C THR A 159 4.78 -12.77 19.13
N PHE A 160 4.60 -11.88 18.13
CA PHE A 160 3.42 -11.01 18.09
C PHE A 160 2.12 -11.78 17.89
N LEU A 161 2.09 -12.79 17.01
CA LEU A 161 0.91 -13.65 16.84
C LEU A 161 0.58 -14.45 18.10
N MET A 162 1.60 -14.86 18.85
CA MET A 162 1.40 -15.48 20.18
C MET A 162 0.86 -14.48 21.20
N ASP A 163 1.35 -13.24 21.21
CA ASP A 163 0.88 -12.20 22.14
C ASP A 163 -0.62 -11.91 21.95
N LEU A 164 -1.13 -11.93 20.71
CA LEU A 164 -2.57 -11.78 20.46
C LEU A 164 -3.44 -12.83 21.18
N LEU A 165 -2.86 -14.02 21.48
CA LEU A 165 -3.56 -15.14 22.11
C LEU A 165 -3.25 -15.30 23.60
N LEU A 166 -2.01 -15.06 23.99
CA LEU A 166 -1.49 -15.40 25.32
C LEU A 166 -1.25 -14.16 26.21
N ASN A 167 -0.97 -13.01 25.58
CA ASN A 167 -0.61 -11.77 26.25
C ASN A 167 -1.41 -10.59 25.70
N PRO A 168 -2.77 -10.66 25.72
CA PRO A 168 -3.61 -9.67 25.03
C PRO A 168 -3.41 -8.23 25.56
N ASP A 169 -3.03 -8.06 26.81
CA ASP A 169 -2.75 -6.73 27.37
C ASP A 169 -1.51 -6.09 26.73
N LEU A 170 -0.43 -6.85 26.53
CA LEU A 170 0.77 -6.38 25.83
C LEU A 170 0.46 -6.08 24.37
N ALA A 171 -0.24 -6.99 23.69
CA ALA A 171 -0.65 -6.81 22.31
C ALA A 171 -1.53 -5.56 22.13
N ASN A 172 -2.50 -5.35 23.01
CA ASN A 172 -3.37 -4.16 22.99
C ASN A 172 -2.58 -2.88 23.21
N TYR A 173 -1.69 -2.82 24.20
CA TYR A 173 -0.86 -1.65 24.43
C TYR A 173 -0.02 -1.31 23.19
N HIS A 174 0.68 -2.30 22.63
CA HIS A 174 1.54 -2.13 21.46
C HIS A 174 0.76 -1.62 20.26
N LEU A 175 -0.35 -2.27 19.93
CA LEU A 175 -1.24 -1.86 18.84
C LEU A 175 -1.86 -0.47 19.06
N ASP A 176 -2.23 -0.13 20.31
CA ASP A 176 -2.81 1.19 20.61
C ASP A 176 -1.78 2.32 20.46
N ARG A 177 -0.51 2.07 20.83
CA ARG A 177 0.58 3.03 20.61
C ARG A 177 0.79 3.31 19.11
N ILE A 178 0.91 2.26 18.30
CA ILE A 178 1.05 2.38 16.84
C ILE A 178 -0.17 3.11 16.26
N THR A 179 -1.39 2.72 16.67
CA THR A 179 -2.63 3.33 16.19
C THR A 179 -2.69 4.83 16.48
N ALA A 180 -2.29 5.26 17.67
CA ALA A 180 -2.28 6.68 18.04
C ALA A 180 -1.37 7.50 17.12
N ILE A 181 -0.18 6.99 16.81
CA ILE A 181 0.79 7.60 15.90
C ILE A 181 0.19 7.68 14.49
N ARG A 182 -0.35 6.56 13.98
CA ARG A 182 -0.95 6.48 12.64
C ARG A 182 -2.19 7.39 12.50
N CYS A 183 -2.99 7.55 13.55
CA CYS A 183 -4.11 8.51 13.56
C CYS A 183 -3.62 9.96 13.41
N GLU A 184 -2.56 10.34 14.11
CA GLU A 184 -2.00 11.69 13.98
C GLU A 184 -1.38 11.90 12.58
N MET A 185 -0.62 10.93 12.06
CA MET A 185 -0.08 10.98 10.69
C MET A 185 -1.22 11.11 9.65
N ALA A 186 -2.29 10.33 9.80
CA ALA A 186 -3.45 10.37 8.89
C ALA A 186 -4.11 11.74 8.85
N LYS A 187 -4.26 12.42 10.01
CA LYS A 187 -4.77 13.80 10.07
C LYS A 187 -3.84 14.78 9.35
N ARG A 188 -2.53 14.64 9.52
CA ARG A 188 -1.55 15.51 8.88
C ARG A 188 -1.49 15.32 7.38
N TYR A 189 -1.55 14.10 6.89
CA TYR A 189 -1.68 13.81 5.46
C TYR A 189 -2.95 14.44 4.87
N ALA A 190 -4.07 14.30 5.57
CA ALA A 190 -5.34 14.91 5.16
C ALA A 190 -5.27 16.45 5.17
N ALA A 191 -4.68 17.05 6.20
CA ALA A 191 -4.49 18.51 6.32
C ALA A 191 -3.55 19.08 5.25
N ALA A 192 -2.50 18.33 4.88
CA ALA A 192 -1.61 18.70 3.78
C ALA A 192 -2.30 18.67 2.40
N GLY A 193 -3.49 18.09 2.29
CA GLY A 193 -4.26 18.07 1.05
C GLY A 193 -4.05 16.85 0.17
N CYS A 194 -3.57 15.73 0.72
CA CYS A 194 -3.47 14.47 -0.02
C CYS A 194 -4.85 13.98 -0.45
N ASP A 195 -4.93 13.39 -1.63
CA ASP A 195 -6.18 12.97 -2.27
C ASP A 195 -6.59 11.54 -1.89
N VAL A 196 -5.61 10.70 -1.65
CA VAL A 196 -5.76 9.29 -1.29
C VAL A 196 -4.86 9.01 -0.09
N LEU A 197 -5.37 8.31 0.91
CA LEU A 197 -4.58 7.71 1.98
C LEU A 197 -4.42 6.22 1.67
N SER A 198 -3.19 5.81 1.38
CA SER A 198 -2.82 4.42 1.13
C SER A 198 -2.43 3.77 2.45
N LEU A 199 -3.34 2.98 2.98
CA LEU A 199 -3.17 2.11 4.13
C LEU A 199 -2.87 0.69 3.66
N GLY A 200 -2.43 -0.18 4.56
CA GLY A 200 -2.33 -1.60 4.25
C GLY A 200 -1.56 -2.37 5.31
N ASP A 201 -1.96 -3.62 5.42
CA ASP A 201 -1.28 -4.64 6.22
C ASP A 201 -1.49 -6.00 5.56
N ASP A 202 -0.44 -6.77 5.38
CA ASP A 202 -0.50 -8.14 4.90
C ASP A 202 -0.97 -9.08 6.02
N VAL A 203 -2.28 -9.26 6.09
CA VAL A 203 -2.94 -10.09 7.13
C VAL A 203 -3.38 -11.45 6.60
N SER A 204 -3.03 -11.78 5.35
CA SER A 204 -3.40 -13.02 4.69
C SER A 204 -2.23 -13.65 3.93
N THR A 205 -2.37 -14.94 3.68
CA THR A 205 -1.58 -15.69 2.71
C THR A 205 -2.37 -15.85 1.42
N GLN A 206 -1.81 -16.51 0.42
CA GLN A 206 -2.55 -16.81 -0.82
C GLN A 206 -3.84 -17.62 -0.58
N LEU A 207 -3.89 -18.41 0.47
CA LEU A 207 -5.01 -19.33 0.74
C LEU A 207 -6.05 -18.76 1.71
N ALA A 208 -5.61 -18.08 2.76
CA ALA A 208 -6.47 -17.63 3.85
C ALA A 208 -5.80 -16.56 4.72
N MET A 209 -6.58 -15.99 5.63
CA MET A 209 -6.08 -15.09 6.68
C MET A 209 -4.98 -15.78 7.53
N MET A 210 -3.96 -15.03 7.93
CA MET A 210 -2.89 -15.49 8.84
C MET A 210 -3.38 -15.71 10.26
N MET A 211 -4.53 -15.14 10.59
CA MET A 211 -5.20 -15.29 11.89
C MET A 211 -6.69 -15.54 11.68
N LYS A 212 -7.40 -15.98 12.73
CA LYS A 212 -8.86 -16.11 12.69
C LYS A 212 -9.47 -14.72 12.44
N VAL A 213 -10.54 -14.67 11.62
CA VAL A 213 -11.29 -13.42 11.39
C VAL A 213 -11.76 -12.78 12.71
N ALA A 214 -12.10 -13.60 13.72
CA ALA A 214 -12.48 -13.10 15.05
C ALA A 214 -11.32 -12.32 15.71
N THR A 215 -10.08 -12.82 15.63
CA THR A 215 -8.89 -12.15 16.14
C THR A 215 -8.63 -10.84 15.39
N TRP A 216 -8.71 -10.86 14.04
CA TRP A 216 -8.58 -9.64 13.25
C TRP A 216 -9.65 -8.60 13.64
N ARG A 217 -10.88 -9.05 13.83
CA ARG A 217 -12.03 -8.19 14.21
C ARG A 217 -11.85 -7.57 15.61
N GLU A 218 -11.26 -8.31 16.52
CA GLU A 218 -11.00 -7.85 17.88
C GLU A 218 -9.84 -6.85 17.94
N PHE A 219 -8.71 -7.20 17.33
CA PHE A 219 -7.48 -6.44 17.52
C PHE A 219 -7.23 -5.39 16.43
N LEU A 220 -7.51 -5.66 15.17
CA LEU A 220 -7.08 -4.82 14.05
C LEU A 220 -8.19 -3.95 13.47
N LYS A 221 -9.39 -4.50 13.23
CA LYS A 221 -10.51 -3.74 12.64
C LYS A 221 -10.81 -2.42 13.36
N PRO A 222 -10.99 -2.37 14.70
CA PRO A 222 -11.34 -1.12 15.38
C PRO A 222 -10.22 -0.08 15.32
N ARG A 223 -8.99 -0.51 15.23
CA ARG A 223 -7.83 0.36 15.13
C ARG A 223 -7.68 0.94 13.73
N LEU A 224 -7.84 0.10 12.71
CA LEU A 224 -7.88 0.56 11.32
C LEU A 224 -9.02 1.56 11.10
N ALA A 225 -10.21 1.28 11.67
CA ALA A 225 -11.33 2.21 11.63
C ALA A 225 -10.99 3.57 12.26
N LYS A 226 -10.26 3.61 13.39
CA LYS A 226 -9.80 4.86 14.01
C LYS A 226 -8.88 5.66 13.10
N VAL A 227 -7.93 4.99 12.41
CA VAL A 227 -7.01 5.66 11.47
C VAL A 227 -7.77 6.26 10.30
N ILE A 228 -8.71 5.51 9.70
CA ILE A 228 -9.58 5.99 8.62
C ILE A 228 -10.41 7.19 9.09
N GLN A 229 -11.02 7.08 10.25
CA GLN A 229 -11.81 8.16 10.86
C GLN A 229 -10.99 9.42 11.13
N ALA A 230 -9.73 9.25 11.57
CA ALA A 230 -8.82 10.37 11.80
C ALA A 230 -8.57 11.16 10.51
N ALA A 231 -8.29 10.50 9.39
CA ALA A 231 -8.15 11.15 8.09
C ALA A 231 -9.44 11.83 7.63
N LYS A 232 -10.57 11.08 7.67
CA LYS A 232 -11.90 11.56 7.23
C LYS A 232 -12.43 12.71 8.08
N SER A 233 -12.02 12.82 9.35
CA SER A 233 -12.42 13.95 10.22
C SER A 233 -11.85 15.29 9.76
N VAL A 234 -10.71 15.27 9.06
CA VAL A 234 -10.04 16.45 8.52
C VAL A 234 -10.44 16.66 7.05
N ARG A 235 -10.46 15.58 6.26
CA ARG A 235 -10.80 15.62 4.84
C ARG A 235 -11.79 14.52 4.47
N PRO A 236 -13.11 14.78 4.56
CA PRO A 236 -14.15 13.76 4.34
C PRO A 236 -14.15 13.12 2.93
N ASP A 237 -13.68 13.84 1.92
CA ASP A 237 -13.63 13.41 0.53
C ASP A 237 -12.32 12.68 0.14
N MET A 238 -11.35 12.56 1.05
CA MET A 238 -10.11 11.79 0.84
C MET A 238 -10.44 10.31 0.62
N LEU A 239 -9.95 9.72 -0.46
CA LEU A 239 -10.16 8.30 -0.73
C LEU A 239 -9.28 7.44 0.17
N ILE A 240 -9.83 6.33 0.64
CA ILE A 240 -9.12 5.33 1.44
C ILE A 240 -8.79 4.13 0.57
N PHE A 241 -7.50 3.94 0.34
CA PHE A 241 -6.92 2.82 -0.35
C PHE A 241 -6.37 1.84 0.69
N TYR A 242 -6.67 0.56 0.55
CA TYR A 242 -6.16 -0.48 1.43
C TYR A 242 -5.42 -1.55 0.62
N HIS A 243 -4.15 -1.71 0.94
CA HIS A 243 -3.30 -2.77 0.43
C HIS A 243 -3.28 -3.96 1.38
N GLY A 244 -3.29 -5.16 0.82
CA GLY A 244 -3.05 -6.39 1.56
C GLY A 244 -2.94 -7.55 0.59
N ASP A 245 -1.77 -8.15 0.54
CA ASP A 245 -1.52 -9.29 -0.33
C ASP A 245 -2.27 -10.56 0.12
N GLY A 246 -2.54 -11.42 -0.86
CA GLY A 246 -3.17 -12.72 -0.62
C GLY A 246 -4.70 -12.70 -0.66
N ASN A 247 -5.32 -13.61 0.10
CA ASN A 247 -6.76 -13.83 0.09
C ASN A 247 -7.46 -13.08 1.24
N LEU A 248 -7.92 -11.86 0.96
CA LEU A 248 -8.65 -11.01 1.89
C LEU A 248 -10.18 -11.22 1.87
N GLN A 249 -10.70 -12.14 1.07
CA GLN A 249 -12.15 -12.27 0.82
C GLN A 249 -12.98 -12.34 2.09
N ALA A 250 -12.45 -12.97 3.15
CA ALA A 250 -13.15 -13.16 4.42
C ALA A 250 -13.44 -11.84 5.17
N ILE A 251 -12.68 -10.76 4.90
CA ILE A 251 -12.79 -9.47 5.61
C ILE A 251 -13.23 -8.31 4.71
N ILE A 252 -13.43 -8.54 3.40
CA ILE A 252 -13.87 -7.46 2.48
C ILE A 252 -15.12 -6.72 2.97
N PRO A 253 -16.21 -7.39 3.43
CA PRO A 253 -17.38 -6.68 3.94
C PRO A 253 -17.07 -5.74 5.12
N GLU A 254 -16.14 -6.15 5.97
CA GLU A 254 -15.75 -5.38 7.13
C GLU A 254 -14.78 -4.23 6.80
N LEU A 255 -13.96 -4.38 5.76
CA LEU A 255 -13.17 -3.29 5.20
C LEU A 255 -14.08 -2.20 4.62
N ILE A 256 -15.15 -2.58 3.91
CA ILE A 256 -16.17 -1.64 3.43
C ILE A 256 -16.84 -0.92 4.60
N GLU A 257 -17.26 -1.65 5.63
CA GLU A 257 -17.93 -1.11 6.82
C GLU A 257 -17.10 -0.01 7.50
N ILE A 258 -15.79 -0.18 7.59
CA ILE A 258 -14.89 0.80 8.22
C ILE A 258 -14.44 1.93 7.31
N GLY A 259 -14.85 1.91 6.02
CA GLY A 259 -14.66 3.03 5.09
C GLY A 259 -13.52 2.87 4.08
N VAL A 260 -13.05 1.66 3.80
CA VAL A 260 -12.17 1.39 2.65
C VAL A 260 -12.97 1.60 1.36
N GLU A 261 -12.39 2.31 0.39
CA GLU A 261 -13.02 2.67 -0.88
C GLU A 261 -12.32 2.06 -2.10
N ILE A 262 -11.01 1.79 -1.97
CA ILE A 262 -10.18 1.15 -3.01
C ILE A 262 -9.45 -0.03 -2.38
N LEU A 263 -9.63 -1.23 -2.92
CA LEU A 263 -8.96 -2.45 -2.45
C LEU A 263 -7.85 -2.86 -3.42
N ASN A 264 -6.68 -3.18 -2.89
CA ASN A 264 -5.47 -3.55 -3.62
C ASN A 264 -4.67 -4.64 -2.88
N PRO A 265 -4.09 -5.59 -3.59
CA PRO A 265 -4.49 -6.00 -4.94
C PRO A 265 -5.69 -6.93 -4.91
N ILE A 266 -6.37 -7.07 -6.04
CA ILE A 266 -7.23 -8.24 -6.25
C ILE A 266 -6.39 -9.25 -7.02
N GLN A 267 -5.64 -10.02 -6.28
CA GLN A 267 -4.66 -10.97 -6.79
C GLN A 267 -5.37 -12.15 -7.47
N PRO A 268 -5.30 -12.31 -8.81
CA PRO A 268 -6.07 -13.36 -9.51
C PRO A 268 -5.69 -14.78 -9.08
N GLU A 269 -4.49 -14.96 -8.56
CA GLU A 269 -4.03 -16.23 -7.99
C GLU A 269 -4.70 -16.56 -6.64
N CYS A 270 -5.32 -15.58 -5.98
CA CYS A 270 -5.96 -15.72 -4.67
C CYS A 270 -7.47 -15.47 -4.71
N MET A 271 -7.91 -14.51 -5.53
CA MET A 271 -9.30 -14.06 -5.62
C MET A 271 -9.65 -13.73 -7.07
N ASP A 272 -10.73 -14.26 -7.62
CA ASP A 272 -11.18 -13.93 -8.99
C ASP A 272 -11.68 -12.46 -9.04
N PRO A 273 -11.01 -11.55 -9.79
CA PRO A 273 -11.38 -10.14 -9.84
C PRO A 273 -12.80 -9.90 -10.34
N VAL A 274 -13.30 -10.73 -11.26
CA VAL A 274 -14.65 -10.61 -11.82
C VAL A 274 -15.70 -11.00 -10.78
N VAL A 275 -15.43 -12.05 -10.00
CA VAL A 275 -16.32 -12.48 -8.91
C VAL A 275 -16.35 -11.41 -7.82
N ILE A 276 -15.19 -10.88 -7.42
CA ILE A 276 -15.08 -9.80 -6.41
C ILE A 276 -15.80 -8.53 -6.89
N LYS A 277 -15.63 -8.15 -8.16
CA LYS A 277 -16.38 -7.01 -8.75
C LYS A 277 -17.89 -7.21 -8.68
N LYS A 278 -18.39 -8.39 -9.02
CA LYS A 278 -19.83 -8.69 -8.94
C LYS A 278 -20.38 -8.60 -7.53
N GLN A 279 -19.58 -8.99 -6.53
CA GLN A 279 -20.03 -9.01 -5.13
C GLN A 279 -19.93 -7.64 -4.46
N TYR A 280 -18.87 -6.88 -4.74
CA TYR A 280 -18.53 -5.69 -3.96
C TYR A 280 -18.34 -4.41 -4.79
N GLY A 281 -18.47 -4.48 -6.11
CA GLY A 281 -18.21 -3.34 -7.01
C GLY A 281 -19.17 -2.16 -6.89
N GLU A 282 -20.27 -2.29 -6.14
CA GLU A 282 -21.13 -1.18 -5.75
C GLU A 282 -20.46 -0.28 -4.71
N TRP A 283 -19.67 -0.87 -3.80
CA TRP A 283 -19.04 -0.17 -2.67
C TRP A 283 -17.55 0.07 -2.88
N LEU A 284 -16.84 -0.86 -3.56
CA LEU A 284 -15.38 -0.83 -3.73
C LEU A 284 -14.97 -0.56 -5.16
N SER A 285 -13.87 0.17 -5.28
CA SER A 285 -13.01 0.19 -6.46
C SER A 285 -11.84 -0.76 -6.25
N PHE A 286 -11.23 -1.24 -7.33
CA PHE A 286 -10.22 -2.29 -7.32
C PHE A 286 -8.96 -1.78 -8.00
N TRP A 287 -7.81 -2.11 -7.42
CA TRP A 287 -6.52 -1.74 -7.95
C TRP A 287 -5.61 -2.95 -7.98
N GLY A 288 -4.86 -3.18 -9.09
CA GLY A 288 -3.99 -4.34 -9.18
C GLY A 288 -4.74 -5.65 -9.44
N THR A 289 -5.02 -5.92 -10.71
CA THR A 289 -5.77 -7.11 -11.15
C THR A 289 -5.00 -8.00 -12.12
N LEU A 290 -3.74 -7.63 -12.43
CA LEU A 290 -2.89 -8.45 -13.30
C LEU A 290 -1.87 -9.22 -12.47
N GLY A 291 -1.95 -10.55 -12.54
CA GLY A 291 -1.10 -11.44 -11.75
C GLY A 291 0.39 -11.30 -12.06
N THR A 292 1.17 -11.07 -11.01
CA THR A 292 2.63 -11.02 -11.06
C THR A 292 3.29 -12.38 -10.82
N GLN A 293 2.50 -13.39 -10.51
CA GLN A 293 2.98 -14.77 -10.36
C GLN A 293 2.69 -15.63 -11.61
N THR A 294 1.83 -15.16 -12.51
CA THR A 294 1.40 -15.92 -13.69
C THR A 294 1.43 -15.08 -14.96
N THR A 295 0.52 -14.10 -15.07
CA THR A 295 0.26 -13.36 -16.31
C THR A 295 1.43 -12.51 -16.75
N MET A 296 1.93 -11.64 -15.86
CA MET A 296 2.97 -10.69 -16.24
C MET A 296 4.32 -11.36 -16.56
N PRO A 297 4.82 -12.33 -15.76
CA PRO A 297 6.11 -12.96 -16.05
C PRO A 297 6.06 -14.05 -17.11
N PHE A 298 4.98 -14.82 -17.20
CA PHE A 298 4.94 -16.07 -17.97
C PHE A 298 3.96 -16.06 -19.14
N GLY A 299 3.05 -15.09 -19.21
CA GLY A 299 2.18 -14.90 -20.36
C GLY A 299 2.94 -14.34 -21.57
N THR A 300 2.41 -14.59 -22.76
CA THR A 300 2.84 -13.88 -23.97
C THR A 300 2.29 -12.46 -23.98
N ALA A 301 2.89 -11.55 -24.74
CA ALA A 301 2.38 -10.18 -24.91
C ALA A 301 0.91 -10.13 -25.37
N VAL A 302 0.50 -11.09 -26.21
CA VAL A 302 -0.90 -11.22 -26.65
C VAL A 302 -1.81 -11.58 -25.49
N GLU A 303 -1.45 -12.56 -24.66
CA GLU A 303 -2.22 -12.97 -23.49
C GLU A 303 -2.32 -11.83 -22.47
N VAL A 304 -1.22 -11.11 -22.21
CA VAL A 304 -1.23 -9.92 -21.32
C VAL A 304 -2.23 -8.88 -21.84
N GLY A 305 -2.18 -8.53 -23.13
CA GLY A 305 -3.13 -7.61 -23.74
C GLY A 305 -4.59 -8.08 -23.61
N GLN A 306 -4.86 -9.37 -23.83
CA GLN A 306 -6.19 -9.96 -23.68
C GLN A 306 -6.68 -9.91 -22.22
N VAL A 307 -5.81 -10.17 -21.25
CA VAL A 307 -6.16 -10.07 -19.81
C VAL A 307 -6.45 -8.61 -19.44
N CYS A 308 -5.64 -7.65 -19.90
CA CYS A 308 -5.92 -6.22 -19.70
C CYS A 308 -7.29 -5.82 -20.25
N GLN A 309 -7.60 -6.18 -21.50
CA GLN A 309 -8.90 -5.90 -22.13
C GLN A 309 -10.05 -6.55 -21.35
N LYS A 310 -9.89 -7.79 -20.90
CA LYS A 310 -10.87 -8.48 -20.06
C LYS A 310 -11.12 -7.73 -18.76
N MET A 311 -10.06 -7.32 -18.04
CA MET A 311 -10.21 -6.58 -16.79
C MET A 311 -10.90 -5.23 -17.01
N ILE A 312 -10.56 -4.51 -18.06
CA ILE A 312 -11.24 -3.26 -18.44
C ILE A 312 -12.72 -3.48 -18.69
N GLN A 313 -13.08 -4.52 -19.45
CA GLN A 313 -14.47 -4.80 -19.82
C GLN A 313 -15.33 -5.37 -18.68
N GLU A 314 -14.76 -6.23 -17.84
CA GLU A 314 -15.54 -6.96 -16.82
C GLU A 314 -15.44 -6.32 -15.43
N VAL A 315 -14.28 -5.77 -15.07
CA VAL A 315 -14.06 -5.11 -13.77
C VAL A 315 -14.18 -3.60 -13.88
N GLY A 316 -13.74 -3.01 -15.00
CA GLY A 316 -13.76 -1.56 -15.24
C GLY A 316 -15.13 -1.00 -15.57
N ARG A 317 -16.08 -1.82 -16.05
CA ARG A 317 -17.42 -1.36 -16.44
C ARG A 317 -18.12 -0.62 -15.30
N GLY A 318 -18.58 0.60 -15.59
CA GLY A 318 -19.21 1.50 -14.61
C GLY A 318 -18.21 2.18 -13.69
N GLY A 319 -16.92 2.10 -14.00
CA GLY A 319 -15.81 2.63 -13.19
C GLY A 319 -15.38 1.68 -12.06
N GLY A 320 -14.40 2.13 -11.27
CA GLY A 320 -13.90 1.40 -10.13
C GLY A 320 -12.77 0.42 -10.47
N LEU A 321 -12.05 0.61 -11.57
CA LEU A 321 -10.82 -0.13 -11.89
C LEU A 321 -9.64 0.83 -11.99
N GLY A 322 -8.58 0.57 -11.20
CA GLY A 322 -7.22 1.00 -11.49
C GLY A 322 -6.45 -0.19 -12.04
N LEU A 323 -6.10 -0.16 -13.32
CA LEU A 323 -5.42 -1.27 -13.96
C LEU A 323 -3.94 -1.24 -13.58
N ALA A 324 -3.48 -2.26 -12.88
CA ALA A 324 -2.11 -2.40 -12.44
C ALA A 324 -1.75 -3.88 -12.29
N PRO A 325 -0.46 -4.23 -12.36
CA PRO A 325 0.04 -5.47 -11.80
C PRO A 325 -0.23 -5.55 -10.28
N THR A 326 -0.35 -6.75 -9.76
CA THR A 326 -0.69 -6.95 -8.34
C THR A 326 0.44 -6.55 -7.39
N HIS A 327 1.68 -6.55 -7.87
CA HIS A 327 2.86 -6.17 -7.09
C HIS A 327 3.92 -5.55 -8.02
N VAL A 328 5.10 -5.21 -7.48
CA VAL A 328 6.29 -4.78 -8.24
C VAL A 328 6.60 -5.79 -9.35
N LEU A 329 6.93 -5.28 -10.53
CA LEU A 329 7.39 -6.11 -11.65
C LEU A 329 8.84 -6.52 -11.43
N GLU A 330 9.07 -7.82 -11.35
CA GLU A 330 10.38 -8.43 -11.09
C GLU A 330 11.15 -8.72 -12.40
N PRO A 331 12.47 -9.05 -12.34
CA PRO A 331 13.32 -9.16 -13.52
C PRO A 331 12.88 -10.19 -14.56
N GLU A 332 12.10 -11.20 -14.18
CA GLU A 332 11.53 -12.21 -15.07
C GLU A 332 10.41 -11.71 -15.97
N VAL A 333 9.87 -10.51 -15.71
CA VAL A 333 8.80 -9.94 -16.54
C VAL A 333 9.40 -9.45 -17.87
N PRO A 334 8.99 -10.03 -19.02
CA PRO A 334 9.47 -9.57 -20.32
C PRO A 334 9.04 -8.13 -20.62
N TRP A 335 9.93 -7.32 -21.17
CA TRP A 335 9.59 -5.96 -21.57
C TRP A 335 8.40 -5.89 -22.54
N ALA A 336 8.25 -6.88 -23.42
CA ALA A 336 7.11 -6.98 -24.32
C ALA A 336 5.76 -7.07 -23.59
N ASN A 337 5.74 -7.64 -22.38
CA ASN A 337 4.54 -7.73 -21.56
C ASN A 337 4.19 -6.38 -20.93
N ILE A 338 5.19 -5.61 -20.50
CA ILE A 338 5.00 -4.23 -20.03
C ILE A 338 4.47 -3.36 -21.17
N GLN A 339 5.01 -3.53 -22.38
CA GLN A 339 4.53 -2.81 -23.56
C GLN A 339 3.08 -3.19 -23.91
N ALA A 340 2.73 -4.47 -23.88
CA ALA A 340 1.37 -4.94 -24.16
C ALA A 340 0.36 -4.42 -23.12
N PHE A 341 0.76 -4.31 -21.86
CA PHE A 341 -0.05 -3.63 -20.83
C PHE A 341 -0.30 -2.16 -21.21
N MET A 342 0.76 -1.43 -21.55
CA MET A 342 0.64 0.00 -21.94
C MET A 342 -0.19 0.19 -23.20
N ASP A 343 -0.03 -0.67 -24.21
CA ASP A 343 -0.79 -0.59 -25.45
C ASP A 343 -2.29 -0.78 -25.19
N ALA A 344 -2.67 -1.78 -24.38
CA ALA A 344 -4.06 -2.06 -24.05
C ALA A 344 -4.73 -0.90 -23.28
N VAL A 345 -4.03 -0.31 -22.31
CA VAL A 345 -4.55 0.85 -21.55
C VAL A 345 -4.68 2.08 -22.43
N ASN A 346 -3.66 2.38 -23.24
CA ASN A 346 -3.66 3.54 -24.11
C ASN A 346 -4.75 3.43 -25.18
N GLU A 347 -4.92 2.25 -25.77
CA GLU A 347 -6.00 2.00 -26.73
C GLU A 347 -7.36 2.32 -26.12
N TYR A 348 -7.65 1.85 -24.92
CA TYR A 348 -8.92 2.14 -24.24
C TYR A 348 -9.08 3.62 -23.92
N ASN A 349 -8.09 4.23 -23.27
CA ASN A 349 -8.17 5.61 -22.81
C ASN A 349 -8.20 6.63 -23.97
N HIS A 350 -7.67 6.28 -25.16
CA HIS A 350 -7.75 7.11 -26.36
C HIS A 350 -9.05 6.94 -27.15
N GLN A 351 -9.70 5.77 -27.09
CA GLN A 351 -11.00 5.55 -27.73
C GLN A 351 -12.15 6.26 -27.01
N ALA A 352 -11.97 6.57 -25.74
CA ALA A 352 -12.95 7.24 -24.88
C ALA A 352 -12.91 8.78 -24.96
N VAL A 353 -12.06 9.36 -25.84
CA VAL A 353 -11.96 10.80 -26.11
C VAL A 353 -12.57 11.09 -27.46
#